data_67e825f6753ffdfaef1c381b336dc6a7
#
_entry.id   67e825f6753ffdfaef1c381b336dc6a7
#
_cell.length_a   1.000
_cell.length_b   1.000
_cell.length_c   1.000
_cell.angle_alpha   90.00
_cell.angle_beta   90.00
_cell.angle_gamma   90.00
#
_symmetry.space_group_name_H-M   'P 1'
#
loop_
_entity.id
_entity.type
_entity.pdbx_description
1 polymer ?
#
loop_
_entity_poly.entity_id
_entity_poly.type
_entity_poly.pdbx_seq_one_letter_code
_entity_poly.pdbx_strand_id
1 'polypeptide(L)'
;MTNIKAIAAVAALVFVAACSSNEQAAAPSGTAAVTPGSIADFKQNVGDRVYFDFDQSSVREDGRATLGKQATWLKQYTNYPITIEGKCDERGTREYNLALGERRANSVRQYLIAQGVPATRIQTISYGKERPEVVGSDEGAWARNRVGISVLSQ
;
A
#
# COMPACT_ATOMS: atom_id res chain seq x y z
N MET A 1 -41.87 22.62 -82.85
CA MET A 1 -42.44 23.88 -82.34
C MET A 1 -42.11 23.90 -80.84
N THR A 2 -41.17 24.81 -80.55
CA THR A 2 -41.16 25.75 -79.43
C THR A 2 -41.48 25.17 -78.03
N ASN A 3 -40.77 25.41 -77.00
CA ASN A 3 -39.91 26.51 -76.56
C ASN A 3 -39.09 26.13 -75.35
N ILE A 4 -37.88 26.64 -75.28
CA ILE A 4 -36.94 26.84 -74.26
C ILE A 4 -37.58 27.54 -73.07
N LYS A 5 -37.21 27.13 -71.82
CA LYS A 5 -36.87 28.10 -70.75
C LYS A 5 -36.05 27.43 -69.67
N ALA A 6 -34.83 27.92 -69.54
CA ALA A 6 -33.92 27.69 -68.48
C ALA A 6 -34.42 28.32 -67.18
N ILE A 7 -34.26 27.62 -66.07
CA ILE A 7 -34.22 28.25 -64.73
C ILE A 7 -33.11 27.65 -63.98
N ALA A 8 -32.15 28.50 -63.65
CA ALA A 8 -31.04 28.20 -62.76
C ALA A 8 -31.55 27.93 -61.31
N ALA A 9 -31.09 26.87 -60.67
CA ALA A 9 -31.29 26.66 -59.24
C ALA A 9 -29.94 26.57 -58.58
N VAL A 10 -29.72 27.53 -57.70
CA VAL A 10 -28.57 27.77 -56.89
C VAL A 10 -28.40 26.59 -55.96
N ALA A 11 -27.25 25.89 -56.03
CA ALA A 11 -26.86 24.87 -55.08
C ALA A 11 -26.32 25.55 -53.81
N ALA A 12 -27.07 25.53 -52.73
CA ALA A 12 -26.60 25.90 -51.38
C ALA A 12 -25.81 24.73 -50.79
N LEU A 13 -24.48 24.87 -50.73
CA LEU A 13 -23.61 23.98 -49.97
C LEU A 13 -23.81 24.23 -48.48
N VAL A 14 -24.51 23.33 -47.83
CA VAL A 14 -24.55 23.27 -46.37
C VAL A 14 -23.32 22.50 -45.91
N PHE A 15 -22.30 23.21 -45.40
CA PHE A 15 -21.21 22.61 -44.64
C PHE A 15 -21.76 22.17 -43.30
N VAL A 16 -22.01 20.88 -43.15
CA VAL A 16 -22.17 20.24 -41.83
C VAL A 16 -20.79 20.08 -41.23
N ALA A 17 -20.43 20.98 -40.33
CA ALA A 17 -19.28 20.80 -39.46
C ALA A 17 -19.58 19.62 -38.53
N ALA A 18 -19.05 18.43 -38.86
CA ALA A 18 -19.01 17.30 -37.96
C ALA A 18 -18.02 17.64 -36.84
N CYS A 19 -18.54 18.08 -35.70
CA CYS A 19 -17.78 18.05 -34.47
C CYS A 19 -17.49 16.58 -34.13
N SER A 20 -16.31 16.12 -34.51
CA SER A 20 -15.74 14.89 -33.96
C SER A 20 -15.47 15.14 -32.46
N SER A 21 -16.43 14.81 -31.64
CA SER A 21 -16.17 14.58 -30.22
C SER A 21 -15.22 13.39 -30.15
N ASN A 22 -13.96 13.70 -29.91
CA ASN A 22 -12.94 12.72 -29.54
C ASN A 22 -13.31 12.20 -28.16
N GLU A 23 -14.22 11.23 -28.09
CA GLU A 23 -14.38 10.37 -26.93
C GLU A 23 -13.10 9.57 -26.80
N GLN A 24 -12.17 10.18 -26.11
CA GLN A 24 -11.02 9.47 -25.56
C GLN A 24 -11.59 8.49 -24.55
N ALA A 25 -11.88 7.29 -25.05
CA ALA A 25 -12.19 6.16 -24.19
C ALA A 25 -11.09 6.08 -23.16
N ALA A 26 -11.41 6.47 -21.92
CA ALA A 26 -10.57 6.21 -20.77
C ALA A 26 -10.36 4.69 -20.79
N ALA A 27 -9.14 4.27 -21.11
CA ALA A 27 -8.75 2.89 -20.96
C ALA A 27 -9.08 2.51 -19.51
N PRO A 28 -9.75 1.38 -19.27
CA PRO A 28 -9.93 0.92 -17.90
C PRO A 28 -8.53 0.78 -17.31
N SER A 29 -8.25 1.53 -16.23
CA SER A 29 -7.09 1.29 -15.40
C SER A 29 -7.26 -0.12 -14.85
N GLY A 30 -6.84 -1.10 -15.63
CA GLY A 30 -6.76 -2.48 -15.20
C GLY A 30 -5.80 -2.49 -14.03
N THR A 31 -6.33 -2.63 -12.82
CA THR A 31 -5.55 -3.08 -11.68
C THR A 31 -4.91 -4.38 -12.15
N ALA A 32 -3.62 -4.33 -12.47
CA ALA A 32 -2.87 -5.52 -12.86
C ALA A 32 -3.13 -6.57 -11.78
N ALA A 33 -3.71 -7.71 -12.17
CA ALA A 33 -4.07 -8.74 -11.23
C ALA A 33 -2.81 -9.13 -10.46
N VAL A 34 -2.86 -8.94 -9.13
CA VAL A 34 -1.71 -9.20 -8.26
C VAL A 34 -1.46 -10.71 -8.25
N THR A 35 -0.28 -11.12 -8.66
CA THR A 35 0.08 -12.54 -8.69
C THR A 35 0.11 -13.09 -7.26
N PRO A 36 -0.68 -14.12 -6.94
CA PRO A 36 -0.65 -14.76 -5.64
C PRO A 36 0.77 -15.23 -5.26
N GLY A 37 1.16 -14.99 -4.01
CA GLY A 37 2.49 -15.31 -3.51
C GLY A 37 3.60 -14.33 -3.89
N SER A 38 3.26 -13.20 -4.51
CA SER A 38 4.22 -12.11 -4.76
C SER A 38 4.31 -11.16 -3.55
N ILE A 39 5.39 -10.37 -3.48
CA ILE A 39 5.51 -9.29 -2.48
C ILE A 39 4.35 -8.28 -2.61
N ALA A 40 3.86 -8.05 -3.82
CA ALA A 40 2.69 -7.20 -4.04
C ALA A 40 1.43 -7.81 -3.43
N ASP A 41 1.21 -9.12 -3.56
CA ASP A 41 0.12 -9.86 -2.93
C ASP A 41 0.16 -9.72 -1.39
N PHE A 42 1.34 -9.92 -0.79
CA PHE A 42 1.51 -9.74 0.64
C PHE A 42 1.13 -8.33 1.10
N LYS A 43 1.60 -7.28 0.40
CA LYS A 43 1.32 -5.89 0.77
C LYS A 43 -0.14 -5.50 0.58
N GLN A 44 -0.78 -5.92 -0.51
CA GLN A 44 -2.11 -5.45 -0.90
C GLN A 44 -3.24 -6.29 -0.27
N ASN A 45 -3.08 -7.60 -0.21
CA ASN A 45 -4.15 -8.51 0.21
C ASN A 45 -4.00 -8.98 1.66
N VAL A 46 -2.77 -9.08 2.17
CA VAL A 46 -2.50 -9.52 3.54
C VAL A 46 -2.32 -8.34 4.48
N GLY A 47 -1.58 -7.33 4.04
CA GLY A 47 -1.18 -6.16 4.83
C GLY A 47 0.17 -6.38 5.52
N ASP A 48 1.07 -5.42 5.33
CA ASP A 48 2.45 -5.48 5.83
C ASP A 48 2.66 -4.69 7.12
N ARG A 49 1.62 -4.01 7.66
CA ARG A 49 1.73 -3.06 8.78
C ARG A 49 0.87 -3.45 9.96
N VAL A 50 1.41 -3.25 11.15
CA VAL A 50 0.67 -3.27 12.42
C VAL A 50 0.97 -2.02 13.23
N TYR A 51 -0.06 -1.40 13.78
CA TYR A 51 0.04 -0.13 14.49
C TYR A 51 0.03 -0.32 16.00
N PHE A 52 0.63 0.63 16.70
CA PHE A 52 0.76 0.63 18.16
C PHE A 52 0.16 1.88 18.78
N ASP A 53 -0.29 1.73 20.02
CA ASP A 53 -0.70 2.88 20.83
C ASP A 53 0.52 3.69 21.28
N PHE A 54 0.24 4.89 21.76
CA PHE A 54 1.30 5.76 22.27
C PHE A 54 2.07 5.06 23.40
N ASP A 55 3.38 5.10 23.28
CA ASP A 55 4.30 4.50 24.25
C ASP A 55 4.12 2.98 24.51
N GLN A 56 3.39 2.28 23.64
CA GLN A 56 3.16 0.85 23.75
C GLN A 56 3.95 0.06 22.70
N SER A 57 4.32 -1.17 23.09
CA SER A 57 4.87 -2.18 22.18
C SER A 57 4.04 -3.48 22.16
N SER A 58 2.92 -3.52 22.89
CA SER A 58 1.98 -4.63 22.81
C SER A 58 1.20 -4.58 21.50
N VAL A 59 1.07 -5.73 20.84
CA VAL A 59 0.30 -5.85 19.61
C VAL A 59 -1.18 -5.71 19.93
N ARG A 60 -1.85 -4.76 19.26
CA ARG A 60 -3.29 -4.50 19.35
C ARG A 60 -4.09 -5.65 18.72
N GLU A 61 -5.38 -5.72 18.97
CA GLU A 61 -6.24 -6.78 18.44
C GLU A 61 -6.33 -6.74 16.91
N ASP A 62 -6.50 -5.55 16.31
CA ASP A 62 -6.45 -5.36 14.87
C ASP A 62 -5.10 -5.79 14.25
N GLY A 63 -4.00 -5.51 14.96
CA GLY A 63 -2.66 -5.96 14.60
C GLY A 63 -2.54 -7.49 14.65
N ARG A 64 -3.12 -8.15 15.66
CA ARG A 64 -3.11 -9.63 15.72
C ARG A 64 -3.86 -10.27 14.56
N ALA A 65 -4.99 -9.69 14.16
CA ALA A 65 -5.73 -10.16 12.98
C ALA A 65 -4.87 -10.06 11.70
N THR A 66 -4.18 -8.95 11.51
CA THR A 66 -3.23 -8.78 10.38
C THR A 66 -2.08 -9.77 10.45
N LEU A 67 -1.45 -9.93 11.62
CA LEU A 67 -0.33 -10.87 11.81
C LEU A 67 -0.75 -12.33 11.62
N GLY A 68 -1.99 -12.68 11.96
CA GLY A 68 -2.55 -14.01 11.68
C GLY A 68 -2.60 -14.30 10.19
N LYS A 69 -3.03 -13.33 9.38
CA LYS A 69 -3.00 -13.42 7.90
C LYS A 69 -1.57 -13.49 7.38
N GLN A 70 -0.67 -12.67 7.91
CA GLN A 70 0.75 -12.70 7.55
C GLN A 70 1.36 -14.08 7.83
N ALA A 71 1.13 -14.64 9.02
CA ALA A 71 1.65 -15.95 9.38
C ALA A 71 1.13 -17.06 8.45
N THR A 72 -0.15 -17.02 8.09
CA THR A 72 -0.74 -17.98 7.15
C THR A 72 -0.07 -17.88 5.78
N TRP A 73 0.08 -16.67 5.26
CA TRP A 73 0.73 -16.42 3.97
C TRP A 73 2.21 -16.87 4.00
N LEU A 74 2.95 -16.51 5.05
CA LEU A 74 4.38 -16.83 5.21
C LEU A 74 4.65 -18.33 5.38
N LYS A 75 3.70 -19.10 5.88
CA LYS A 75 3.78 -20.57 5.94
C LYS A 75 3.51 -21.20 4.58
N GLN A 76 2.69 -20.57 3.76
CA GLN A 76 2.42 -21.02 2.39
C GLN A 76 3.59 -20.69 1.45
N TYR A 77 4.17 -19.50 1.59
CA TYR A 77 5.27 -19.01 0.75
C TYR A 77 6.57 -18.91 1.55
N THR A 78 7.32 -19.99 1.59
CA THR A 78 8.44 -20.19 2.53
C THR A 78 9.76 -19.58 2.10
N ASN A 79 9.86 -19.11 0.86
CA ASN A 79 11.08 -18.61 0.23
C ASN A 79 11.47 -17.16 0.60
N TYR A 80 10.62 -16.43 1.35
CA TYR A 80 10.90 -15.04 1.69
C TYR A 80 11.52 -14.89 3.07
N PRO A 81 12.75 -14.34 3.17
CA PRO A 81 13.23 -13.75 4.42
C PRO A 81 12.41 -12.50 4.77
N ILE A 82 12.27 -12.24 6.06
CA ILE A 82 11.45 -11.14 6.57
C ILE A 82 12.30 -10.26 7.48
N THR A 83 12.24 -8.95 7.28
CA THR A 83 12.74 -7.96 8.23
C THR A 83 11.57 -7.20 8.83
N ILE A 84 11.43 -7.22 10.14
CA ILE A 84 10.44 -6.43 10.87
C ILE A 84 11.07 -5.10 11.25
N GLU A 85 10.56 -4.03 10.66
CA GLU A 85 10.98 -2.66 10.97
C GLU A 85 10.11 -2.07 12.07
N GLY A 86 10.71 -1.68 13.19
CA GLY A 86 10.01 -1.00 14.27
C GLY A 86 10.20 0.52 14.18
N LYS A 87 9.10 1.27 14.18
CA LYS A 87 9.09 2.73 14.08
C LYS A 87 8.26 3.39 15.18
N CYS A 88 8.57 4.65 15.45
CA CYS A 88 7.94 5.48 16.47
C CYS A 88 7.54 6.84 15.91
N ASP A 89 6.63 7.52 16.60
CA ASP A 89 6.38 8.93 16.35
C ASP A 89 7.57 9.79 16.85
N GLU A 90 7.54 11.09 16.57
CA GLU A 90 8.66 12.01 16.83
C GLU A 90 8.89 12.34 18.30
N ARG A 91 7.93 12.05 19.18
CA ARG A 91 7.96 12.44 20.61
C ARG A 91 8.96 11.61 21.40
N GLY A 92 9.69 12.24 22.32
CA GLY A 92 10.72 11.61 23.14
C GLY A 92 12.12 11.66 22.53
N THR A 93 13.10 11.11 23.25
CA THR A 93 14.51 11.09 22.82
C THR A 93 14.74 10.07 21.71
N ARG A 94 15.82 10.23 21.00
CA ARG A 94 16.25 9.30 19.94
C ARG A 94 16.51 7.90 20.49
N GLU A 95 17.26 7.83 21.59
CA GLU A 95 17.65 6.59 22.26
C GLU A 95 16.42 5.83 22.76
N TYR A 96 15.48 6.54 23.39
CA TYR A 96 14.23 5.95 23.86
C TYR A 96 13.43 5.36 22.70
N ASN A 97 13.26 6.11 21.62
CA ASN A 97 12.49 5.67 20.45
C ASN A 97 13.18 4.51 19.72
N LEU A 98 14.51 4.49 19.67
CA LEU A 98 15.23 3.35 19.10
C LEU A 98 14.92 2.06 19.91
N ALA A 99 14.96 2.14 21.23
CA ALA A 99 14.62 1.01 22.10
C ALA A 99 13.12 0.63 22.00
N LEU A 100 12.21 1.62 21.90
CA LEU A 100 10.78 1.35 21.74
C LEU A 100 10.48 0.69 20.39
N GLY A 101 11.09 1.18 19.30
CA GLY A 101 10.98 0.57 17.98
C GLY A 101 11.47 -0.87 17.96
N GLU A 102 12.57 -1.17 18.64
CA GLU A 102 13.07 -2.54 18.77
C GLU A 102 12.08 -3.44 19.55
N ARG A 103 11.50 -2.95 20.65
CA ARG A 103 10.46 -3.70 21.37
C ARG A 103 9.24 -3.98 20.48
N ARG A 104 8.81 -3.03 19.66
CA ARG A 104 7.70 -3.20 18.70
C ARG A 104 8.02 -4.25 17.65
N ALA A 105 9.19 -4.17 17.03
CA ALA A 105 9.63 -5.16 16.06
C ALA A 105 9.72 -6.57 16.68
N ASN A 106 10.24 -6.69 17.90
CA ASN A 106 10.29 -7.94 18.61
C ASN A 106 8.90 -8.50 18.96
N SER A 107 7.94 -7.66 19.32
CA SER A 107 6.56 -8.10 19.60
C SER A 107 5.91 -8.71 18.36
N VAL A 108 6.10 -8.11 17.18
CA VAL A 108 5.66 -8.66 15.90
C VAL A 108 6.36 -9.99 15.60
N ARG A 109 7.69 -10.03 15.75
CA ARG A 109 8.49 -11.24 15.55
C ARG A 109 8.01 -12.39 16.43
N GLN A 110 7.82 -12.15 17.72
CA GLN A 110 7.37 -13.17 18.68
C GLN A 110 5.97 -13.71 18.31
N TYR A 111 5.08 -12.84 17.88
CA TYR A 111 3.76 -13.26 17.44
C TYR A 111 3.84 -14.19 16.21
N LEU A 112 4.61 -13.81 15.18
CA LEU A 112 4.79 -14.64 13.98
C LEU A 112 5.41 -16.00 14.30
N ILE A 113 6.39 -16.04 15.19
CA ILE A 113 7.01 -17.30 15.66
C ILE A 113 5.99 -18.16 16.37
N ALA A 114 5.19 -17.59 17.27
CA ALA A 114 4.12 -18.31 17.98
C ALA A 114 3.06 -18.87 17.01
N GLN A 115 2.87 -18.23 15.84
CA GLN A 115 2.00 -18.73 14.76
C GLN A 115 2.68 -19.74 13.83
N GLY A 116 3.93 -20.15 14.12
CA GLY A 116 4.65 -21.19 13.40
C GLY A 116 5.54 -20.71 12.26
N VAL A 117 5.83 -19.41 12.15
CA VAL A 117 6.82 -18.91 11.18
C VAL A 117 8.23 -19.16 11.76
N PRO A 118 9.16 -19.79 11.02
CA PRO A 118 10.50 -20.11 11.54
C PRO A 118 11.27 -18.85 11.96
N ALA A 119 11.82 -18.85 13.17
CA ALA A 119 12.58 -17.72 13.73
C ALA A 119 13.79 -17.33 12.88
N THR A 120 14.38 -18.29 12.18
CA THR A 120 15.54 -18.11 11.29
C THR A 120 15.24 -17.25 10.06
N ARG A 121 13.96 -17.10 9.70
CA ARG A 121 13.50 -16.26 8.59
C ARG A 121 13.24 -14.82 9.00
N ILE A 122 13.18 -14.51 10.31
CA ILE A 122 12.70 -13.23 10.80
C ILE A 122 13.82 -12.46 11.48
N GLN A 123 14.18 -11.32 10.92
CA GLN A 123 15.08 -10.34 11.51
C GLN A 123 14.29 -9.13 12.00
N THR A 124 14.86 -8.38 12.94
CA THR A 124 14.30 -7.13 13.45
C THR A 124 15.29 -6.00 13.24
N ILE A 125 14.75 -4.80 12.98
CA ILE A 125 15.50 -3.56 12.96
C ILE A 125 14.63 -2.44 13.52
N SER A 126 15.20 -1.58 14.35
CA SER A 126 14.53 -0.36 14.79
C SER A 126 15.07 0.85 14.05
N TYR A 127 14.18 1.65 13.52
CA TYR A 127 14.50 2.99 13.05
C TYR A 127 14.09 4.08 14.05
N GLY A 128 13.48 3.69 15.18
CA GLY A 128 13.00 4.66 16.14
C GLY A 128 12.12 5.71 15.47
N LYS A 129 12.44 6.99 15.67
CA LYS A 129 11.76 8.12 15.03
C LYS A 129 12.47 8.66 13.79
N GLU A 130 13.60 8.06 13.37
CA GLU A 130 14.49 8.61 12.34
C GLU A 130 13.98 8.39 10.91
N ARG A 131 13.04 7.45 10.71
CA ARG A 131 12.44 7.15 9.40
C ARG A 131 10.91 7.14 9.51
N PRO A 132 10.27 8.30 9.64
CA PRO A 132 8.83 8.38 9.74
C PRO A 132 8.16 7.90 8.43
N GLU A 133 7.01 7.23 8.56
CA GLU A 133 6.16 6.87 7.41
C GLU A 133 5.44 8.09 6.84
N VAL A 134 5.11 9.02 7.72
CA VAL A 134 4.42 10.26 7.37
C VAL A 134 5.06 11.43 8.11
N VAL A 135 5.36 12.48 7.37
CA VAL A 135 5.83 13.73 7.94
C VAL A 135 4.63 14.52 8.47
N GLY A 136 4.70 14.97 9.73
CA GLY A 136 3.65 15.75 10.39
C GLY A 136 3.78 15.64 11.90
N SER A 137 3.30 16.69 12.59
CA SER A 137 3.34 16.85 14.05
C SER A 137 1.92 16.90 14.65
N ASP A 138 1.07 16.00 14.17
CA ASP A 138 -0.30 15.81 14.67
C ASP A 138 -0.58 14.31 14.97
N GLU A 139 -1.67 14.05 15.69
CA GLU A 139 -2.01 12.67 16.07
C GLU A 139 -2.24 11.77 14.86
N GLY A 140 -2.71 12.30 13.73
CA GLY A 140 -2.90 11.53 12.50
C GLY A 140 -1.57 11.04 11.91
N ALA A 141 -0.53 11.89 11.92
CA ALA A 141 0.82 11.52 11.51
C ALA A 141 1.46 10.60 12.57
N TRP A 142 1.36 10.93 13.85
CA TRP A 142 1.92 10.13 14.93
C TRP A 142 1.37 8.70 14.97
N ALA A 143 0.05 8.53 14.81
CA ALA A 143 -0.58 7.21 14.77
C ALA A 143 -0.03 6.34 13.63
N ARG A 144 0.24 6.93 12.46
CA ARG A 144 0.82 6.22 11.31
C ARG A 144 2.30 5.90 11.49
N ASN A 145 3.02 6.68 12.29
CA ASN A 145 4.44 6.48 12.57
C ASN A 145 4.69 5.44 13.68
N ARG A 146 3.70 5.17 14.53
CA ARG A 146 3.77 4.09 15.53
C ARG A 146 3.46 2.75 14.89
N VAL A 147 4.42 2.17 14.19
CA VAL A 147 4.17 1.02 13.29
C VAL A 147 5.29 -0.02 13.35
N GLY A 148 4.90 -1.27 13.16
CA GLY A 148 5.78 -2.39 12.81
C GLY A 148 5.49 -2.82 11.39
N ILE A 149 6.51 -2.85 10.53
CA ILE A 149 6.37 -3.16 9.11
C ILE A 149 7.08 -4.48 8.81
N SER A 150 6.37 -5.41 8.20
CA SER A 150 6.91 -6.69 7.72
C SER A 150 7.41 -6.52 6.28
N VAL A 151 8.72 -6.42 6.10
CA VAL A 151 9.37 -6.24 4.80
C VAL A 151 9.89 -7.59 4.31
N LEU A 152 9.39 -8.02 3.16
CA LEU A 152 9.88 -9.24 2.48
C LEU A 152 11.02 -8.90 1.53
N SER A 153 12.05 -9.74 1.51
CA SER A 153 13.13 -9.69 0.51
C SER A 153 13.14 -10.96 -0.35
N GLN A 154 13.69 -10.83 -1.55
CA GLN A 154 13.95 -11.96 -2.47
C GLN A 154 15.36 -12.48 -2.25
#